data_1df48eff97ba16126228c38ec9a20fd5
#
_entry.id   1df48eff97ba16126228c38ec9a20fd5
#
_cell.length_a   1.000
_cell.length_b   1.000
_cell.length_c   1.000
_cell.angle_alpha   90.00
_cell.angle_beta   90.00
_cell.angle_gamma   90.00
#
_symmetry.space_group_name_H-M   'P 1'
#
loop_
_entity.id
_entity.type
_entity.pdbx_description
1 polymer ?
#
loop_
_entity_poly.entity_id
_entity_poly.type
_entity_poly.pdbx_seq_one_letter_code
_entity_poly.pdbx_strand_id
1 'polypeptide(L)'
;MTYLKKDTEIAFKGKKAKFGVSSMTSTLKTVGMLKPMEALRAANPARWHYGQSFDPTKIDSNYFSFTKLLTELDVDILWITPKNNKIADSVFTYDASFMTQNGAILLSPGKPLRKGEEKIHEDFYVSHGIPIIGKTSGLAVAEGGDMFWIDNKTLVIGKGFRTNQIGIEQIKRILTPFNIEVISFDLPFFKGPEACLHMMSLISIVDEKKALVHVSLLPTSLVLLLKEKGYDLIEAPEDEFISSEGLNINVLAVRPGVCVMISGFPQTKKALEASGVKVHTFDGNSLCIGCEGGPTCLTRPIFRSQQENIAPF
;
A
#
# COMPACT_ATOMS: atom_id res chain seq x y z
N MET A 1 -25.43 -11.27 -21.65
CA MET A 1 -25.11 -12.46 -20.83
C MET A 1 -24.33 -13.42 -21.70
N THR A 2 -23.21 -13.97 -21.25
CA THR A 2 -22.32 -14.92 -21.93
C THR A 2 -21.05 -14.31 -22.54
N TYR A 3 -20.17 -13.79 -21.68
CA TYR A 3 -18.74 -13.58 -22.04
C TYR A 3 -17.87 -13.65 -20.77
N LEU A 4 -17.85 -14.80 -20.09
CA LEU A 4 -16.86 -15.10 -19.05
C LEU A 4 -16.86 -16.61 -18.74
N LYS A 5 -16.58 -17.43 -19.79
CA LYS A 5 -16.17 -18.83 -19.62
C LYS A 5 -15.55 -19.31 -20.93
N LYS A 6 -14.24 -19.11 -21.06
CA LYS A 6 -13.28 -19.98 -21.74
C LYS A 6 -11.95 -19.23 -21.89
N ASP A 7 -10.89 -19.99 -21.64
CA ASP A 7 -9.48 -19.67 -21.80
C ASP A 7 -8.82 -19.00 -20.59
N THR A 8 -8.48 -19.85 -19.63
CA THR A 8 -7.19 -19.95 -18.92
C THR A 8 -7.30 -20.88 -17.73
N GLU A 9 -7.63 -22.16 -17.95
CA GLU A 9 -7.18 -23.21 -17.04
C GLU A 9 -5.70 -23.48 -17.31
N ILE A 10 -4.83 -22.55 -16.88
CA ILE A 10 -3.44 -22.89 -16.61
C ILE A 10 -3.47 -23.77 -15.38
N ALA A 11 -3.27 -25.08 -15.56
CA ALA A 11 -3.24 -26.03 -14.47
C ALA A 11 -2.15 -25.63 -13.48
N PHE A 12 -2.56 -25.04 -12.36
CA PHE A 12 -1.66 -24.66 -11.26
C PHE A 12 -1.08 -25.94 -10.64
N LYS A 13 0.23 -26.18 -10.83
CA LYS A 13 0.94 -27.36 -10.30
C LYS A 13 1.52 -27.15 -8.89
N GLY A 14 1.25 -26.00 -8.22
CA GLY A 14 1.79 -25.68 -6.93
C GLY A 14 0.76 -25.66 -5.79
N LYS A 15 1.21 -25.49 -4.54
CA LYS A 15 0.33 -25.23 -3.40
C LYS A 15 -0.23 -23.81 -3.54
N LYS A 16 -1.56 -23.66 -3.59
CA LYS A 16 -2.19 -22.33 -3.66
C LYS A 16 -1.82 -21.49 -2.45
N ALA A 17 -1.42 -20.25 -2.68
CA ALA A 17 -1.16 -19.30 -1.59
C ALA A 17 -2.49 -18.95 -0.90
N LYS A 18 -2.46 -18.82 0.43
CA LYS A 18 -3.56 -18.25 1.18
C LYS A 18 -3.59 -16.75 0.92
N PHE A 19 -4.75 -16.20 0.61
CA PHE A 19 -4.94 -14.80 0.29
C PHE A 19 -6.22 -14.24 0.92
N GLY A 20 -6.34 -12.93 0.97
CA GLY A 20 -7.53 -12.22 1.41
C GLY A 20 -7.20 -11.04 2.32
N VAL A 21 -7.67 -9.86 1.94
CA VAL A 21 -7.52 -8.61 2.68
C VAL A 21 -8.82 -7.83 2.64
N SER A 22 -9.32 -7.42 3.80
CA SER A 22 -10.49 -6.54 3.97
C SER A 22 -10.33 -5.60 5.17
N SER A 23 -9.09 -5.41 5.63
CA SER A 23 -8.74 -4.56 6.76
C SER A 23 -7.33 -4.06 6.60
N MET A 24 -7.06 -2.88 7.13
CA MET A 24 -5.70 -2.33 7.18
C MET A 24 -4.91 -2.86 8.39
N THR A 25 -5.59 -3.35 9.43
CA THR A 25 -4.98 -3.66 10.74
C THR A 25 -5.12 -5.11 11.20
N SER A 26 -6.01 -5.91 10.62
CA SER A 26 -6.04 -7.36 10.91
C SER A 26 -4.65 -7.97 10.74
N THR A 27 -4.33 -9.01 11.51
CA THR A 27 -2.98 -9.57 11.57
C THR A 27 -2.44 -9.90 10.18
N LEU A 28 -1.39 -9.21 9.78
CA LEU A 28 -0.69 -9.40 8.51
C LEU A 28 0.11 -10.70 8.58
N LYS A 29 -0.24 -11.66 7.75
CA LYS A 29 0.42 -12.97 7.70
C LYS A 29 1.34 -13.12 6.50
N THR A 30 0.95 -12.51 5.39
CA THR A 30 1.72 -12.68 4.15
C THR A 30 1.71 -11.40 3.33
N VAL A 31 2.89 -11.03 2.84
CA VAL A 31 3.07 -9.90 1.91
C VAL A 31 3.75 -10.38 0.62
N GLY A 32 3.37 -9.79 -0.50
CA GLY A 32 4.13 -9.84 -1.75
C GLY A 32 5.17 -8.73 -1.76
N MET A 33 6.42 -9.06 -2.01
CA MET A 33 7.52 -8.09 -2.07
C MET A 33 8.44 -8.37 -3.24
N LEU A 34 9.05 -7.33 -3.80
CA LEU A 34 10.03 -7.41 -4.88
C LEU A 34 11.38 -6.87 -4.37
N LYS A 35 12.43 -7.67 -4.53
CA LYS A 35 13.78 -7.23 -4.12
C LYS A 35 14.27 -6.06 -4.97
N PRO A 36 15.03 -5.11 -4.39
CA PRO A 36 15.71 -4.11 -5.19
C PRO A 36 16.50 -4.76 -6.32
N MET A 37 16.26 -4.30 -7.53
CA MET A 37 16.93 -4.82 -8.72
C MET A 37 17.92 -3.80 -9.29
N GLU A 38 18.69 -4.20 -10.28
CA GLU A 38 19.66 -3.33 -10.94
C GLU A 38 19.02 -2.05 -11.51
N ALA A 39 17.77 -2.15 -11.98
CA ALA A 39 17.02 -1.00 -12.48
C ALA A 39 16.88 0.11 -11.42
N LEU A 40 16.73 -0.24 -10.13
CA LEU A 40 16.69 0.73 -9.04
C LEU A 40 18.09 1.28 -8.72
N ARG A 41 19.11 0.40 -8.62
CA ARG A 41 20.47 0.84 -8.30
C ARG A 41 21.08 1.75 -9.36
N ALA A 42 20.75 1.47 -10.64
CA ALA A 42 21.21 2.26 -11.78
C ALA A 42 20.25 3.40 -12.17
N ALA A 43 19.22 3.67 -11.34
CA ALA A 43 18.23 4.69 -11.66
C ALA A 43 18.86 6.09 -11.69
N ASN A 44 18.46 6.89 -12.67
CA ASN A 44 18.78 8.31 -12.70
C ASN A 44 17.82 9.05 -11.73
N PRO A 45 18.31 9.64 -10.62
CA PRO A 45 17.46 10.25 -9.61
C PRO A 45 16.54 11.35 -10.16
N ALA A 46 17.04 12.21 -11.04
CA ALA A 46 16.25 13.29 -11.61
C ALA A 46 15.08 12.78 -12.47
N ARG A 47 15.28 11.66 -13.19
CA ARG A 47 14.22 11.04 -14.01
C ARG A 47 13.14 10.36 -13.16
N TRP A 48 13.54 9.76 -12.03
CA TRP A 48 12.65 9.00 -11.16
C TRP A 48 12.09 9.86 -10.01
N HIS A 49 12.51 11.12 -9.91
CA HIS A 49 12.17 12.06 -8.84
C HIS A 49 12.65 11.61 -7.46
N TYR A 50 13.84 10.98 -7.42
CA TYR A 50 14.46 10.56 -6.16
C TYR A 50 15.13 11.74 -5.46
N GLY A 51 14.96 11.76 -4.14
CA GLY A 51 15.50 12.83 -3.29
C GLY A 51 17.02 12.73 -3.03
N GLN A 52 17.54 13.71 -2.30
CA GLN A 52 18.98 13.78 -1.97
C GLN A 52 19.50 12.62 -1.13
N SER A 53 18.64 11.93 -0.42
CA SER A 53 18.99 10.76 0.42
C SER A 53 19.21 9.48 -0.40
N PHE A 54 18.91 9.47 -1.70
CA PHE A 54 19.09 8.31 -2.55
C PHE A 54 20.58 7.93 -2.65
N ASP A 55 20.92 6.76 -2.13
CA ASP A 55 22.26 6.18 -2.19
C ASP A 55 22.15 4.71 -2.60
N PRO A 56 22.47 4.37 -3.88
CA PRO A 56 22.33 3.01 -4.39
C PRO A 56 23.15 1.98 -3.64
N THR A 57 24.21 2.40 -2.93
CA THR A 57 25.07 1.49 -2.17
C THR A 57 24.44 1.02 -0.85
N LYS A 58 23.42 1.74 -0.35
CA LYS A 58 22.73 1.46 0.91
C LYS A 58 21.35 0.84 0.74
N ILE A 59 20.81 0.80 -0.48
CA ILE A 59 19.48 0.27 -0.76
C ILE A 59 19.29 -1.14 -0.21
N ASP A 60 20.25 -2.04 -0.47
CA ASP A 60 20.15 -3.44 -0.05
C ASP A 60 20.18 -3.60 1.47
N SER A 61 20.97 -2.82 2.18
CA SER A 61 21.02 -2.87 3.65
C SER A 61 19.73 -2.33 4.28
N ASN A 62 19.16 -1.23 3.73
CA ASN A 62 17.87 -0.72 4.16
C ASN A 62 16.75 -1.74 3.91
N TYR A 63 16.73 -2.35 2.71
CA TYR A 63 15.73 -3.36 2.38
C TYR A 63 15.85 -4.61 3.27
N PHE A 64 17.08 -5.07 3.54
CA PHE A 64 17.35 -6.19 4.45
C PHE A 64 16.87 -5.89 5.88
N SER A 65 17.15 -4.68 6.40
CA SER A 65 16.66 -4.24 7.72
C SER A 65 15.14 -4.37 7.82
N PHE A 66 14.41 -3.92 6.78
CA PHE A 66 12.95 -4.01 6.73
C PHE A 66 12.45 -5.45 6.65
N THR A 67 13.00 -6.27 5.74
CA THR A 67 12.55 -7.66 5.56
C THR A 67 12.84 -8.52 6.79
N LYS A 68 13.99 -8.29 7.45
CA LYS A 68 14.33 -8.93 8.71
C LYS A 68 13.29 -8.59 9.79
N LEU A 69 12.94 -7.31 9.94
CA LEU A 69 11.94 -6.88 10.90
C LEU A 69 10.56 -7.50 10.64
N LEU A 70 10.14 -7.60 9.37
CA LEU A 70 8.88 -8.28 9.03
C LEU A 70 8.89 -9.75 9.45
N THR A 71 10.00 -10.46 9.22
CA THR A 71 10.16 -11.86 9.64
C THR A 71 10.13 -12.01 11.16
N GLU A 72 10.78 -11.11 11.90
CA GLU A 72 10.75 -11.06 13.37
C GLU A 72 9.33 -10.77 13.93
N LEU A 73 8.47 -10.19 13.12
CA LEU A 73 7.06 -9.92 13.44
C LEU A 73 6.09 -10.99 12.89
N ASP A 74 6.59 -12.17 12.52
CA ASP A 74 5.83 -13.31 11.98
C ASP A 74 5.06 -13.01 10.69
N VAL A 75 5.64 -12.17 9.81
CA VAL A 75 5.11 -11.88 8.48
C VAL A 75 5.89 -12.66 7.43
N ASP A 76 5.21 -13.55 6.72
CA ASP A 76 5.78 -14.31 5.59
C ASP A 76 5.91 -13.44 4.35
N ILE A 77 6.99 -13.61 3.60
CA ILE A 77 7.24 -12.90 2.35
C ILE A 77 7.11 -13.84 1.16
N LEU A 78 6.18 -13.57 0.27
CA LEU A 78 6.11 -14.15 -1.07
C LEU A 78 6.87 -13.26 -2.05
N TRP A 79 7.92 -13.80 -2.65
CA TRP A 79 8.77 -13.01 -3.52
C TRP A 79 8.18 -12.86 -4.92
N ILE A 80 8.02 -11.60 -5.35
CA ILE A 80 7.72 -11.24 -6.73
C ILE A 80 9.04 -11.26 -7.49
N THR A 81 9.18 -12.16 -8.48
CA THR A 81 10.44 -12.41 -9.18
C THR A 81 10.28 -12.26 -10.70
N PRO A 82 10.23 -11.03 -11.22
CA PRO A 82 10.14 -10.81 -12.67
C PRO A 82 11.44 -11.22 -13.37
N LYS A 83 11.33 -11.82 -14.55
CA LYS A 83 12.50 -12.29 -15.33
C LYS A 83 13.36 -11.14 -15.87
N ASN A 84 12.74 -10.09 -16.37
CA ASN A 84 13.41 -8.92 -16.97
C ASN A 84 12.68 -7.66 -16.50
N ASN A 85 13.16 -7.06 -15.40
CA ASN A 85 12.55 -5.86 -14.88
C ASN A 85 13.47 -4.65 -15.08
N LYS A 86 12.97 -3.65 -15.78
CA LYS A 86 13.65 -2.37 -16.04
C LYS A 86 12.96 -1.20 -15.31
N ILE A 87 11.99 -1.47 -14.44
CA ILE A 87 11.21 -0.46 -13.74
C ILE A 87 11.81 -0.30 -12.34
N ALA A 88 12.40 0.86 -12.07
CA ALA A 88 13.07 1.13 -10.80
C ALA A 88 12.08 1.09 -9.61
N ASP A 89 10.92 1.75 -9.74
CA ASP A 89 9.91 1.83 -8.69
C ASP A 89 9.15 0.52 -8.43
N SER A 90 9.39 -0.55 -9.19
CA SER A 90 8.71 -1.84 -8.99
C SER A 90 8.95 -2.49 -7.63
N VAL A 91 9.96 -2.03 -6.87
CA VAL A 91 10.19 -2.40 -5.48
C VAL A 91 9.01 -1.96 -4.58
N PHE A 92 8.29 -0.90 -4.96
CA PHE A 92 7.12 -0.39 -4.27
C PHE A 92 5.85 -1.13 -4.73
N THR A 93 5.69 -2.34 -4.22
CA THR A 93 4.68 -3.30 -4.69
C THR A 93 3.24 -2.96 -4.29
N TYR A 94 3.01 -1.87 -3.56
CA TYR A 94 1.68 -1.52 -3.09
C TYR A 94 0.77 -1.00 -4.20
N ASP A 95 1.31 -0.28 -5.21
CA ASP A 95 0.52 0.53 -6.14
C ASP A 95 -0.05 -0.23 -7.33
N ALA A 96 0.66 -1.24 -7.83
CA ALA A 96 0.30 -1.90 -9.09
C ALA A 96 -0.91 -2.85 -8.99
N SER A 97 -1.39 -3.13 -7.78
CA SER A 97 -2.56 -3.99 -7.55
C SER A 97 -3.23 -3.70 -6.21
N PHE A 98 -4.44 -4.21 -6.02
CA PHE A 98 -5.14 -4.15 -4.74
C PHE A 98 -5.71 -5.53 -4.39
N MET A 99 -5.49 -5.99 -3.15
CA MET A 99 -5.97 -7.28 -2.67
C MET A 99 -7.31 -7.13 -1.94
N THR A 100 -8.23 -8.04 -2.25
CA THR A 100 -9.52 -8.17 -1.57
C THR A 100 -9.67 -9.59 -1.00
N GLN A 101 -10.77 -9.87 -0.30
CA GLN A 101 -11.10 -11.24 0.15
C GLN A 101 -11.37 -12.18 -1.04
N ASN A 102 -11.74 -11.66 -2.20
CA ASN A 102 -12.16 -12.43 -3.37
C ASN A 102 -11.04 -12.63 -4.40
N GLY A 103 -9.92 -11.90 -4.25
CA GLY A 103 -8.79 -11.94 -5.18
C GLY A 103 -8.18 -10.55 -5.39
N ALA A 104 -7.25 -10.46 -6.32
CA ALA A 104 -6.54 -9.26 -6.66
C ALA A 104 -7.23 -8.46 -7.77
N ILE A 105 -7.13 -7.14 -7.70
CA ILE A 105 -7.43 -6.20 -8.79
C ILE A 105 -6.10 -5.67 -9.31
N LEU A 106 -5.85 -5.78 -10.61
CA LEU A 106 -4.70 -5.13 -11.24
C LEU A 106 -5.01 -3.67 -11.52
N LEU A 107 -4.08 -2.78 -11.22
CA LEU A 107 -4.26 -1.34 -11.32
C LEU A 107 -3.37 -0.75 -12.43
N SER A 108 -3.80 0.36 -12.99
CA SER A 108 -3.08 1.08 -14.06
C SER A 108 -2.33 2.26 -13.44
N PRO A 109 -0.99 2.21 -13.28
CA PRO A 109 -0.23 3.26 -12.63
C PRO A 109 -0.30 4.59 -13.39
N GLY A 110 -0.39 5.70 -12.63
CA GLY A 110 -0.43 7.06 -13.16
C GLY A 110 0.92 7.56 -13.65
N LYS A 111 2.03 7.13 -13.02
CA LYS A 111 3.39 7.49 -13.41
C LYS A 111 3.80 6.69 -14.67
N PRO A 112 4.07 7.32 -15.83
CA PRO A 112 4.37 6.60 -17.08
C PRO A 112 5.56 5.64 -16.96
N LEU A 113 6.55 5.95 -16.12
CA LEU A 113 7.72 5.11 -15.87
C LEU A 113 7.40 3.80 -15.15
N ARG A 114 6.23 3.69 -14.51
CA ARG A 114 5.77 2.51 -13.77
C ARG A 114 4.89 1.56 -14.59
N LYS A 115 4.57 1.93 -15.84
CA LYS A 115 3.79 1.06 -16.74
C LYS A 115 4.48 -0.28 -16.95
N GLY A 116 3.73 -1.37 -16.78
CA GLY A 116 4.23 -2.74 -16.83
C GLY A 116 4.33 -3.41 -15.46
N GLU A 117 4.27 -2.66 -14.35
CA GLU A 117 4.21 -3.24 -13.00
C GLU A 117 2.98 -4.13 -12.81
N GLU A 118 1.84 -3.74 -13.40
CA GLU A 118 0.60 -4.51 -13.38
C GLU A 118 0.80 -5.91 -13.98
N LYS A 119 1.64 -6.04 -15.01
CA LYS A 119 1.97 -7.33 -15.62
C LYS A 119 2.84 -8.20 -14.71
N ILE A 120 3.79 -7.58 -14.01
CA ILE A 120 4.60 -8.27 -13.00
C ILE A 120 3.71 -8.86 -11.90
N HIS A 121 2.73 -8.09 -11.43
CA HIS A 121 1.76 -8.53 -10.44
C HIS A 121 0.80 -9.59 -10.97
N GLU A 122 0.35 -9.49 -12.22
CA GLU A 122 -0.47 -10.52 -12.89
C GLU A 122 0.26 -11.86 -12.88
N ASP A 123 1.51 -11.90 -13.35
CA ASP A 123 2.32 -13.12 -13.41
C ASP A 123 2.54 -13.72 -12.01
N PHE A 124 2.78 -12.87 -11.00
CA PHE A 124 2.90 -13.28 -9.62
C PHE A 124 1.61 -13.92 -9.09
N TYR A 125 0.44 -13.30 -9.27
CA TYR A 125 -0.82 -13.86 -8.78
C TYR A 125 -1.17 -15.17 -9.48
N VAL A 126 -1.00 -15.25 -10.80
CA VAL A 126 -1.20 -16.47 -11.56
C VAL A 126 -0.29 -17.59 -11.05
N SER A 127 0.99 -17.30 -10.83
CA SER A 127 1.96 -18.31 -10.35
C SER A 127 1.69 -18.81 -8.93
N HIS A 128 0.91 -18.09 -8.14
CA HIS A 128 0.52 -18.47 -6.77
C HIS A 128 -0.93 -18.95 -6.66
N GLY A 129 -1.64 -19.07 -7.78
CA GLY A 129 -3.04 -19.51 -7.81
C GLY A 129 -4.00 -18.53 -7.12
N ILE A 130 -3.63 -17.23 -7.08
CA ILE A 130 -4.47 -16.17 -6.54
C ILE A 130 -5.36 -15.62 -7.65
N PRO A 131 -6.70 -15.62 -7.48
CA PRO A 131 -7.60 -15.11 -8.51
C PRO A 131 -7.39 -13.63 -8.79
N ILE A 132 -7.45 -13.26 -10.06
CA ILE A 132 -7.56 -11.86 -10.48
C ILE A 132 -9.03 -11.60 -10.80
N ILE A 133 -9.69 -10.79 -9.99
CA ILE A 133 -11.13 -10.51 -10.09
C ILE A 133 -11.46 -9.35 -11.03
N GLY A 134 -10.44 -8.60 -11.44
CA GLY A 134 -10.59 -7.51 -12.39
C GLY A 134 -9.30 -6.75 -12.61
N LYS A 135 -9.36 -5.85 -13.60
CA LYS A 135 -8.26 -4.92 -13.90
C LYS A 135 -8.81 -3.58 -14.37
N THR A 136 -8.13 -2.50 -14.04
CA THR A 136 -8.36 -1.19 -14.66
C THR A 136 -7.69 -1.15 -16.03
N SER A 137 -8.25 -0.38 -16.97
CA SER A 137 -7.75 -0.35 -18.35
C SER A 137 -8.19 0.92 -19.10
N GLY A 138 -7.64 1.11 -20.28
CA GLY A 138 -7.95 2.25 -21.17
C GLY A 138 -7.45 3.57 -20.56
N LEU A 139 -8.34 4.53 -20.37
CA LEU A 139 -8.04 5.83 -19.76
C LEU A 139 -8.09 5.81 -18.22
N ALA A 140 -8.36 4.64 -17.62
CA ALA A 140 -8.33 4.51 -16.18
C ALA A 140 -6.90 4.62 -15.66
N VAL A 141 -6.76 5.43 -14.60
CA VAL A 141 -5.55 5.52 -13.79
C VAL A 141 -5.95 5.22 -12.36
N ALA A 142 -5.23 4.31 -11.72
CA ALA A 142 -5.47 3.93 -10.32
C ALA A 142 -4.22 3.33 -9.71
N GLU A 143 -3.92 3.70 -8.47
CA GLU A 143 -2.80 3.19 -7.68
C GLU A 143 -3.25 2.79 -6.28
N GLY A 144 -2.64 1.74 -5.75
CA GLY A 144 -2.98 1.19 -4.43
C GLY A 144 -2.78 2.16 -3.28
N GLY A 145 -1.83 3.09 -3.40
CA GLY A 145 -1.57 4.13 -2.40
C GLY A 145 -2.73 5.10 -2.18
N ASP A 146 -3.68 5.17 -3.11
CA ASP A 146 -4.91 5.94 -2.94
C ASP A 146 -6.03 5.14 -2.25
N MET A 147 -5.79 3.88 -1.86
CA MET A 147 -6.84 2.97 -1.42
C MET A 147 -6.58 2.40 -0.04
N PHE A 148 -7.59 2.46 0.84
CA PHE A 148 -7.56 1.77 2.11
C PHE A 148 -8.94 1.27 2.55
N TRP A 149 -8.96 0.17 3.30
CA TRP A 149 -10.17 -0.35 3.94
C TRP A 149 -10.47 0.46 5.20
N ILE A 150 -11.65 1.11 5.26
CA ILE A 150 -12.13 1.78 6.49
C ILE A 150 -12.88 0.80 7.39
N ASP A 151 -13.48 -0.22 6.78
CA ASP A 151 -14.04 -1.42 7.41
C ASP A 151 -14.03 -2.58 6.40
N ASN A 152 -14.53 -3.76 6.79
CA ASN A 152 -14.45 -4.97 5.97
C ASN A 152 -15.36 -4.97 4.72
N LYS A 153 -16.17 -3.94 4.53
CA LYS A 153 -17.11 -3.80 3.39
C LYS A 153 -17.01 -2.46 2.69
N THR A 154 -16.18 -1.54 3.21
CA THR A 154 -16.07 -0.18 2.66
C THR A 154 -14.62 0.14 2.31
N LEU A 155 -14.40 0.37 1.01
CA LEU A 155 -13.13 0.82 0.46
C LEU A 155 -13.17 2.34 0.25
N VAL A 156 -12.21 3.06 0.81
CA VAL A 156 -11.98 4.48 0.54
C VAL A 156 -10.96 4.63 -0.57
N ILE A 157 -11.22 5.54 -1.51
CA ILE A 157 -10.32 5.87 -2.62
C ILE A 157 -10.10 7.38 -2.70
N GLY A 158 -8.84 7.81 -2.72
CA GLY A 158 -8.44 9.17 -3.04
C GLY A 158 -8.50 9.42 -4.55
N LYS A 159 -9.15 10.52 -4.97
CA LYS A 159 -9.15 10.98 -6.36
C LYS A 159 -8.15 12.12 -6.51
N GLY A 160 -7.16 11.95 -7.37
CA GLY A 160 -6.10 12.90 -7.59
C GLY A 160 -5.35 12.63 -8.90
N PHE A 161 -4.08 13.01 -8.95
CA PHE A 161 -3.25 12.78 -10.12
C PHE A 161 -2.92 11.30 -10.35
N ARG A 162 -2.92 10.48 -9.29
CA ARG A 162 -2.52 9.08 -9.32
C ARG A 162 -3.72 8.11 -9.43
N THR A 163 -4.93 8.61 -9.18
CA THR A 163 -6.18 7.86 -9.38
C THR A 163 -7.26 8.79 -9.92
N ASN A 164 -7.77 8.50 -11.10
CA ASN A 164 -8.79 9.33 -11.76
C ASN A 164 -10.21 8.75 -11.61
N GLN A 165 -11.22 9.55 -11.97
CA GLN A 165 -12.62 9.16 -11.89
C GLN A 165 -12.93 7.85 -12.64
N ILE A 166 -12.33 7.66 -13.82
CA ILE A 166 -12.52 6.45 -14.64
C ILE A 166 -12.01 5.21 -13.91
N GLY A 167 -10.84 5.32 -13.26
CA GLY A 167 -10.27 4.24 -12.43
C GLY A 167 -11.20 3.88 -11.27
N ILE A 168 -11.70 4.89 -10.55
CA ILE A 168 -12.65 4.71 -9.43
C ILE A 168 -13.92 3.98 -9.89
N GLU A 169 -14.51 4.38 -11.01
CA GLU A 169 -15.72 3.75 -11.55
C GLU A 169 -15.49 2.31 -12.00
N GLN A 170 -14.31 2.01 -12.56
CA GLN A 170 -13.97 0.64 -12.93
C GLN A 170 -13.80 -0.23 -11.67
N ILE A 171 -13.12 0.27 -10.64
CA ILE A 171 -12.96 -0.44 -9.36
C ILE A 171 -14.32 -0.66 -8.69
N LYS A 172 -15.18 0.36 -8.67
CA LYS A 172 -16.54 0.23 -8.14
C LYS A 172 -17.33 -0.88 -8.85
N ARG A 173 -17.27 -0.94 -10.19
CA ARG A 173 -17.93 -2.00 -10.97
C ARG A 173 -17.38 -3.40 -10.66
N ILE A 174 -16.05 -3.53 -10.48
CA ILE A 174 -15.40 -4.79 -10.11
C ILE A 174 -15.85 -5.25 -8.72
N LEU A 175 -16.02 -4.34 -7.77
CA LEU A 175 -16.33 -4.65 -6.37
C LEU A 175 -17.83 -4.79 -6.06
N THR A 176 -18.70 -4.23 -6.89
CA THR A 176 -20.17 -4.31 -6.73
C THR A 176 -20.71 -5.75 -6.54
N PRO A 177 -20.25 -6.77 -7.32
CA PRO A 177 -20.72 -8.15 -7.14
C PRO A 177 -20.38 -8.78 -5.78
N PHE A 178 -19.43 -8.18 -5.04
CA PHE A 178 -18.97 -8.66 -3.74
C PHE A 178 -19.59 -7.88 -2.57
N ASN A 179 -20.55 -6.98 -2.84
CA ASN A 179 -21.18 -6.11 -1.84
C ASN A 179 -20.15 -5.25 -1.07
N ILE A 180 -19.14 -4.75 -1.78
CA ILE A 180 -18.16 -3.81 -1.26
C ILE A 180 -18.54 -2.42 -1.74
N GLU A 181 -18.75 -1.53 -0.78
CA GLU A 181 -18.98 -0.12 -1.03
C GLU A 181 -17.67 0.58 -1.36
N VAL A 182 -17.71 1.49 -2.32
CA VAL A 182 -16.56 2.34 -2.68
C VAL A 182 -16.95 3.80 -2.49
N ILE A 183 -16.24 4.47 -1.58
CA ILE A 183 -16.39 5.91 -1.31
C ILE A 183 -15.13 6.61 -1.78
N SER A 184 -15.28 7.70 -2.55
CA SER A 184 -14.14 8.45 -3.05
C SER A 184 -14.13 9.88 -2.54
N PHE A 185 -12.91 10.42 -2.33
CA PHE A 185 -12.68 11.79 -1.87
C PHE A 185 -11.67 12.46 -2.77
N ASP A 186 -11.91 13.70 -3.16
CA ASP A 186 -10.95 14.50 -3.90
C ASP A 186 -9.76 14.85 -3.00
N LEU A 187 -8.55 14.54 -3.47
CA LEU A 187 -7.32 14.93 -2.80
C LEU A 187 -7.00 16.41 -3.05
N PRO A 188 -6.35 17.09 -2.10
CA PRO A 188 -5.93 18.46 -2.30
C PRO A 188 -4.85 18.56 -3.38
N PHE A 189 -4.73 19.74 -4.00
CA PHE A 189 -3.56 20.05 -4.80
C PHE A 189 -2.34 20.25 -3.89
N PHE A 190 -1.32 19.42 -4.08
CA PHE A 190 -0.09 19.48 -3.30
C PHE A 190 1.11 19.34 -4.24
N LYS A 191 1.97 20.37 -4.33
CA LYS A 191 3.18 20.42 -5.15
C LYS A 191 3.04 20.04 -6.64
N GLY A 192 1.82 19.82 -7.14
CA GLY A 192 1.55 19.48 -8.55
C GLY A 192 1.59 17.99 -8.90
N PRO A 193 1.49 17.67 -10.21
CA PRO A 193 1.35 16.29 -10.69
C PRO A 193 2.61 15.43 -10.51
N GLU A 194 3.77 16.05 -10.34
CA GLU A 194 5.05 15.36 -10.14
C GLU A 194 5.23 14.88 -8.68
N ALA A 195 4.48 15.47 -7.74
CA ALA A 195 4.52 15.05 -6.36
C ALA A 195 3.79 13.71 -6.17
N CYS A 196 4.35 12.84 -5.36
CA CYS A 196 3.74 11.57 -5.01
C CYS A 196 2.78 11.74 -3.83
N LEU A 197 1.65 12.46 -4.02
CA LEU A 197 0.61 12.54 -3.00
C LEU A 197 -0.45 11.48 -3.28
N HIS A 198 -0.45 10.43 -2.49
CA HIS A 198 -1.54 9.46 -2.38
C HIS A 198 -2.44 9.77 -1.17
N MET A 199 -3.64 9.18 -1.12
CA MET A 199 -4.46 9.22 0.09
C MET A 199 -3.69 8.70 1.31
N MET A 200 -2.91 7.63 1.15
CA MET A 200 -2.10 7.07 2.23
C MET A 200 -0.80 7.84 2.52
N SER A 201 -0.55 8.96 1.85
CA SER A 201 0.41 9.97 2.31
C SER A 201 -0.17 10.87 3.41
N LEU A 202 -1.50 10.84 3.60
CA LEU A 202 -2.24 11.71 4.52
C LEU A 202 -2.87 10.93 5.68
N ILE A 203 -2.98 9.59 5.55
CA ILE A 203 -3.60 8.71 6.55
C ILE A 203 -2.99 7.32 6.53
N SER A 204 -2.71 6.77 7.71
CA SER A 204 -2.46 5.35 7.94
C SER A 204 -3.33 4.83 9.07
N ILE A 205 -4.10 3.77 8.81
CA ILE A 205 -4.87 3.09 9.86
C ILE A 205 -3.91 2.22 10.66
N VAL A 206 -3.79 2.49 11.96
CA VAL A 206 -2.77 1.91 12.85
C VAL A 206 -3.33 0.96 13.90
N ASP A 207 -4.64 1.06 14.19
CA ASP A 207 -5.38 0.18 15.09
C ASP A 207 -6.82 0.05 14.58
N GLU A 208 -7.66 -0.78 15.17
CA GLU A 208 -9.04 -1.02 14.71
C GLU A 208 -9.83 0.28 14.53
N LYS A 209 -9.62 1.25 15.42
CA LYS A 209 -10.26 2.57 15.42
C LYS A 209 -9.29 3.71 15.67
N LYS A 210 -8.03 3.58 15.25
CA LYS A 210 -7.05 4.67 15.32
C LYS A 210 -6.39 4.87 13.96
N ALA A 211 -6.24 6.13 13.60
CA ALA A 211 -5.57 6.54 12.36
C ALA A 211 -4.54 7.63 12.65
N LEU A 212 -3.31 7.44 12.18
CA LEU A 212 -2.31 8.50 12.08
C LEU A 212 -2.67 9.35 10.86
N VAL A 213 -2.79 10.65 11.03
CA VAL A 213 -3.32 11.55 9.99
C VAL A 213 -2.57 12.86 9.92
N HIS A 214 -2.58 13.50 8.75
CA HIS A 214 -2.29 14.93 8.59
C HIS A 214 -3.60 15.64 8.24
N VAL A 215 -4.33 16.09 9.28
CA VAL A 215 -5.71 16.57 9.15
C VAL A 215 -5.82 17.78 8.21
N SER A 216 -4.81 18.67 8.20
CA SER A 216 -4.83 19.89 7.39
C SER A 216 -4.97 19.65 5.89
N LEU A 217 -4.53 18.49 5.39
CA LEU A 217 -4.62 18.10 3.97
C LEU A 217 -5.68 17.02 3.71
N LEU A 218 -6.29 16.44 4.74
CA LEU A 218 -7.37 15.48 4.53
C LEU A 218 -8.64 16.17 4.04
N PRO A 219 -9.38 15.56 3.10
CA PRO A 219 -10.70 16.03 2.74
C PRO A 219 -11.62 16.10 3.99
N THR A 220 -12.26 17.25 4.22
CA THR A 220 -13.13 17.45 5.40
C THR A 220 -14.20 16.37 5.52
N SER A 221 -14.79 15.95 4.40
CA SER A 221 -15.80 14.87 4.38
C SER A 221 -15.23 13.51 4.80
N LEU A 222 -13.95 13.24 4.54
CA LEU A 222 -13.28 12.03 5.04
C LEU A 222 -13.06 12.13 6.56
N VAL A 223 -12.64 13.28 7.06
CA VAL A 223 -12.48 13.50 8.53
C VAL A 223 -13.80 13.28 9.26
N LEU A 224 -14.92 13.79 8.71
CA LEU A 224 -16.25 13.58 9.28
C LEU A 224 -16.65 12.11 9.26
N LEU A 225 -16.42 11.40 8.15
CA LEU A 225 -16.70 9.96 8.05
C LEU A 225 -15.88 9.14 9.06
N LEU A 226 -14.59 9.46 9.22
CA LEU A 226 -13.74 8.79 10.20
C LEU A 226 -14.27 8.97 11.63
N LYS A 227 -14.66 10.21 12.00
CA LYS A 227 -15.27 10.52 13.30
C LYS A 227 -16.60 9.80 13.49
N GLU A 228 -17.49 9.80 12.49
CA GLU A 228 -18.76 9.07 12.51
C GLU A 228 -18.54 7.56 12.75
N LYS A 229 -17.52 6.99 12.11
CA LYS A 229 -17.14 5.58 12.30
C LYS A 229 -16.37 5.32 13.60
N GLY A 230 -16.18 6.35 14.44
CA GLY A 230 -15.56 6.22 15.78
C GLY A 230 -14.03 6.09 15.75
N TYR A 231 -13.38 6.65 14.74
CA TYR A 231 -11.91 6.68 14.69
C TYR A 231 -11.35 7.78 15.62
N ASP A 232 -10.34 7.41 16.38
CA ASP A 232 -9.43 8.32 17.08
C ASP A 232 -8.34 8.76 16.09
N LEU A 233 -8.21 10.06 15.88
CA LEU A 233 -7.27 10.65 14.94
C LEU A 233 -6.02 11.13 15.67
N ILE A 234 -4.89 10.47 15.39
CA ILE A 234 -3.58 10.82 15.92
C ILE A 234 -2.94 11.79 14.91
N GLU A 235 -2.78 13.05 15.30
CA GLU A 235 -2.19 14.07 14.42
C GLU A 235 -0.70 13.82 14.27
N ALA A 236 -0.23 13.75 13.02
CA ALA A 236 1.19 13.66 12.71
C ALA A 236 1.86 15.03 12.93
N PRO A 237 3.05 15.09 13.55
CA PRO A 237 3.79 16.33 13.72
C PRO A 237 4.10 17.01 12.39
N GLU A 238 3.76 18.30 12.29
CA GLU A 238 3.85 19.10 11.05
C GLU A 238 5.28 19.21 10.52
N ASP A 239 6.25 19.41 11.40
CA ASP A 239 7.66 19.52 11.04
C ASP A 239 8.22 18.22 10.45
N GLU A 240 7.84 17.07 11.02
CA GLU A 240 8.21 15.76 10.46
C GLU A 240 7.46 15.47 9.15
N PHE A 241 6.20 15.90 9.02
CA PHE A 241 5.44 15.77 7.78
C PHE A 241 6.09 16.57 6.64
N ILE A 242 6.41 17.84 6.89
CA ILE A 242 7.04 18.73 5.88
C ILE A 242 8.43 18.21 5.49
N SER A 243 9.26 17.85 6.46
CA SER A 243 10.64 17.42 6.22
C SER A 243 10.74 16.06 5.53
N SER A 244 9.73 15.20 5.71
CA SER A 244 9.68 13.86 5.10
C SER A 244 8.76 13.77 3.89
N GLU A 245 8.10 14.85 3.50
CA GLU A 245 7.08 14.88 2.44
C GLU A 245 5.96 13.84 2.66
N GLY A 246 5.57 13.65 3.95
CA GLY A 246 4.51 12.74 4.37
C GLY A 246 4.95 11.29 4.65
N LEU A 247 6.26 10.98 4.56
CA LEU A 247 6.73 9.61 4.84
C LEU A 247 6.66 9.23 6.32
N ASN A 248 6.58 10.20 7.23
CA ASN A 248 6.30 9.95 8.64
C ASN A 248 4.90 9.34 8.86
N ILE A 249 3.95 9.56 7.94
CA ILE A 249 2.62 8.95 7.96
C ILE A 249 2.61 7.56 7.32
N ASN A 250 3.58 7.22 6.49
CA ASN A 250 3.65 5.92 5.84
C ASN A 250 4.01 4.82 6.85
N VAL A 251 2.99 4.32 7.54
CA VAL A 251 3.09 3.36 8.64
C VAL A 251 2.35 2.08 8.28
N LEU A 252 3.01 0.94 8.38
CA LEU A 252 2.43 -0.37 8.11
C LEU A 252 1.96 -1.03 9.40
N ALA A 253 0.65 -1.19 9.59
CA ALA A 253 0.12 -2.00 10.67
C ALA A 253 0.33 -3.49 10.37
N VAL A 254 1.04 -4.21 11.25
CA VAL A 254 1.24 -5.66 11.15
C VAL A 254 0.18 -6.44 11.95
N ARG A 255 -0.42 -5.81 12.95
CA ARG A 255 -1.63 -6.24 13.66
C ARG A 255 -2.23 -5.03 14.39
N PRO A 256 -3.45 -5.10 14.94
CA PRO A 256 -4.05 -3.98 15.65
C PRO A 256 -3.12 -3.43 16.71
N GLY A 257 -2.85 -2.12 16.67
CA GLY A 257 -1.97 -1.43 17.61
C GLY A 257 -0.50 -1.79 17.57
N VAL A 258 -0.02 -2.48 16.49
CA VAL A 258 1.41 -2.78 16.29
C VAL A 258 1.82 -2.43 14.87
N CYS A 259 2.75 -1.49 14.75
CA CYS A 259 3.11 -0.88 13.49
C CYS A 259 4.62 -0.89 13.22
N VAL A 260 4.97 -0.80 11.93
CA VAL A 260 6.34 -0.61 11.44
C VAL A 260 6.41 0.74 10.72
N MET A 261 7.41 1.55 11.03
CA MET A 261 7.70 2.82 10.36
C MET A 261 9.20 3.00 10.12
N ILE A 262 9.55 3.94 9.26
CA ILE A 262 10.94 4.35 9.04
C ILE A 262 11.48 5.02 10.31
N SER A 263 12.73 4.76 10.67
CA SER A 263 13.42 5.52 11.72
C SER A 263 13.66 6.97 11.27
N GLY A 264 13.87 7.86 12.26
CA GLY A 264 14.13 9.29 11.98
C GLY A 264 12.95 10.21 12.26
N PHE A 265 11.78 9.66 12.66
CA PHE A 265 10.59 10.44 13.02
C PHE A 265 10.21 10.23 14.51
N PRO A 266 11.00 10.79 15.45
CA PRO A 266 10.82 10.53 16.88
C PRO A 266 9.51 11.12 17.45
N GLN A 267 9.03 12.24 16.92
CA GLN A 267 7.81 12.86 17.40
C GLN A 267 6.58 12.06 16.94
N THR A 268 6.53 11.61 15.67
CA THR A 268 5.48 10.72 15.16
C THR A 268 5.45 9.41 15.93
N LYS A 269 6.62 8.80 16.19
CA LYS A 269 6.73 7.61 17.01
C LYS A 269 6.14 7.84 18.41
N LYS A 270 6.52 8.95 19.06
CA LYS A 270 6.02 9.31 20.38
C LYS A 270 4.50 9.53 20.40
N ALA A 271 3.93 10.17 19.38
CA ALA A 271 2.48 10.38 19.26
C ALA A 271 1.73 9.04 19.14
N LEU A 272 2.23 8.12 18.32
CA LEU A 272 1.68 6.77 18.20
C LEU A 272 1.75 5.99 19.52
N GLU A 273 2.91 5.99 20.18
CA GLU A 273 3.13 5.28 21.44
C GLU A 273 2.27 5.87 22.58
N ALA A 274 2.10 7.20 22.63
CA ALA A 274 1.20 7.87 23.58
C ALA A 274 -0.28 7.46 23.37
N SER A 275 -0.65 7.09 22.15
CA SER A 275 -1.98 6.56 21.83
C SER A 275 -2.09 5.04 22.02
N GLY A 276 -1.10 4.38 22.62
CA GLY A 276 -1.09 2.95 22.89
C GLY A 276 -0.69 2.06 21.72
N VAL A 277 -0.14 2.62 20.62
CA VAL A 277 0.36 1.86 19.46
C VAL A 277 1.82 1.48 19.70
N LYS A 278 2.15 0.20 19.59
CA LYS A 278 3.54 -0.27 19.64
C LYS A 278 4.20 -0.04 18.29
N VAL A 279 5.33 0.67 18.27
CA VAL A 279 6.02 1.07 17.04
C VAL A 279 7.39 0.40 16.95
N HIS A 280 7.59 -0.35 15.86
CA HIS A 280 8.89 -0.88 15.46
C HIS A 280 9.46 -0.02 14.33
N THR A 281 10.77 0.24 14.35
CA THR A 281 11.42 1.07 13.34
C THR A 281 12.54 0.32 12.63
N PHE A 282 12.80 0.69 11.38
CA PHE A 282 13.93 0.22 10.59
C PHE A 282 14.62 1.39 9.88
N ASP A 283 15.88 1.20 9.51
CA ASP A 283 16.60 2.18 8.70
C ASP A 283 16.15 2.10 7.24
N GLY A 284 15.48 3.15 6.77
CA GLY A 284 14.97 3.29 5.41
C GLY A 284 15.46 4.55 4.70
N ASN A 285 16.53 5.18 5.18
CA ASN A 285 16.92 6.51 4.68
C ASN A 285 17.14 6.54 3.17
N SER A 286 17.96 5.64 2.61
CA SER A 286 18.30 5.69 1.19
C SER A 286 17.24 5.05 0.28
N LEU A 287 16.57 4.01 0.75
CA LEU A 287 15.52 3.34 -0.01
C LEU A 287 14.17 4.06 0.11
N CYS A 288 13.74 4.38 1.33
CA CYS A 288 12.41 4.93 1.54
C CYS A 288 12.38 6.44 1.38
N ILE A 289 13.21 7.18 2.13
CA ILE A 289 13.25 8.65 2.03
C ILE A 289 13.86 9.05 0.69
N GLY A 290 14.90 8.35 0.24
CA GLY A 290 15.55 8.62 -1.03
C GLY A 290 14.69 8.36 -2.26
N CYS A 291 13.74 7.40 -2.21
CA CYS A 291 12.87 7.02 -3.34
C CYS A 291 11.39 7.34 -3.08
N GLU A 292 11.06 8.10 -2.04
CA GLU A 292 9.70 8.57 -1.72
C GLU A 292 8.67 7.45 -1.49
N GLY A 293 9.08 6.33 -0.86
CA GLY A 293 8.18 5.23 -0.57
C GLY A 293 8.48 4.52 0.75
N GLY A 294 7.52 4.46 1.66
CA GLY A 294 7.67 3.88 3.01
C GLY A 294 7.36 2.37 3.09
N PRO A 295 7.25 1.82 4.31
CA PRO A 295 7.03 0.38 4.54
C PRO A 295 5.74 -0.14 3.92
N THR A 296 4.68 0.66 3.88
CA THR A 296 3.44 0.28 3.16
C THR A 296 3.71 0.14 1.67
N CYS A 297 4.41 1.10 1.06
CA CYS A 297 4.73 1.08 -0.37
C CYS A 297 5.57 -0.14 -0.77
N LEU A 298 6.49 -0.58 0.09
CA LEU A 298 7.36 -1.74 -0.14
C LEU A 298 6.62 -3.09 -0.04
N THR A 299 5.37 -3.12 0.39
CA THR A 299 4.63 -4.36 0.63
C THR A 299 3.29 -4.39 -0.11
N ARG A 300 2.93 -5.53 -0.68
CA ARG A 300 1.55 -5.82 -1.08
C ARG A 300 0.97 -6.85 -0.10
N PRO A 301 0.11 -6.45 0.86
CA PRO A 301 -0.57 -7.43 1.71
C PRO A 301 -1.31 -8.46 0.86
N ILE A 302 -0.98 -9.75 1.05
CA ILE A 302 -1.60 -10.86 0.37
C ILE A 302 -2.64 -11.52 1.27
N PHE A 303 -2.28 -11.72 2.54
CA PHE A 303 -3.18 -12.32 3.50
C PHE A 303 -3.11 -11.60 4.85
N ARG A 304 -4.29 -11.19 5.32
CA ARG A 304 -4.52 -10.77 6.69
C ARG A 304 -5.53 -11.71 7.35
N SER A 305 -5.18 -12.33 8.48
CA SER A 305 -6.11 -13.16 9.22
C SER A 305 -7.08 -12.25 9.99
N GLN A 306 -8.38 -12.56 9.91
CA GLN A 306 -9.33 -12.01 10.88
C GLN A 306 -8.93 -12.52 12.27
N GLN A 307 -9.08 -11.71 13.31
CA GLN A 307 -8.98 -12.22 14.67
C GLN A 307 -10.03 -13.33 14.81
N GLU A 308 -9.59 -14.51 15.16
CA GLU A 308 -10.50 -15.47 15.76
C GLU A 308 -10.98 -14.81 17.05
N ASN A 309 -12.29 -14.58 17.16
CA ASN A 309 -12.89 -14.20 18.43
C ASN A 309 -12.61 -15.37 19.39
N ILE A 310 -11.49 -15.30 20.11
CA ILE A 310 -11.27 -16.14 21.28
C ILE A 310 -12.27 -15.59 22.29
N ALA A 311 -13.39 -16.31 22.43
CA ALA A 311 -14.32 -16.03 23.51
C ALA A 311 -13.51 -16.02 24.82
N PRO A 312 -13.68 -15.02 25.69
CA PRO A 312 -13.03 -15.05 26.99
C PRO A 312 -13.50 -16.31 27.72
N PHE A 313 -12.52 -17.08 28.20
CA PHE A 313 -12.76 -18.25 29.05
C PHE A 313 -13.41 -17.83 30.34
#